data_d79aaf95e162f5b0c23ecb05139e96cc
#
_entry.id   d79aaf95e162f5b0c23ecb05139e96cc
#
_cell.length_a   1.000
_cell.length_b   1.000
_cell.length_c   1.000
_cell.angle_alpha   90.00
_cell.angle_beta   90.00
_cell.angle_gamma   90.00
#
_symmetry.space_group_name_H-M   'P 1'
#
loop_
_entity.id
_entity.type
_entity.pdbx_description
1 polymer ?
#
loop_
_entity_poly.entity_id
_entity_poly.type
_entity_poly.pdbx_seq_one_letter_code
_entity_poly.pdbx_strand_id
1 'polypeptide(L)'
;MEKLAEKISDSELEVMRVLWEADAPLPISDIRVALQQRKGWEPTTTKTLVQRLCNKQALAQEKRNVFYYRPLISQEEYQAWATNDLIHRLYRGSARNLVAALVHSDKLSNDDLQELRDYFKVEDEP
;
A
#
# COMPACT_ATOMS: atom_id res chain seq x y z
N MET A 1 -2.68 -2.31 -14.36
CA MET A 1 -2.52 -2.41 -12.90
C MET A 1 -1.07 -2.45 -12.47
N GLU A 2 -0.28 -3.38 -12.99
CA GLU A 2 1.13 -3.50 -12.59
C GLU A 2 1.95 -2.24 -12.85
N LYS A 3 1.78 -1.63 -14.01
CA LYS A 3 2.48 -0.39 -14.33
C LYS A 3 2.07 0.76 -13.43
N LEU A 4 0.83 0.74 -12.99
CA LEU A 4 0.29 1.75 -12.11
C LEU A 4 0.94 1.67 -10.73
N ALA A 5 0.94 0.46 -10.13
CA ALA A 5 1.53 0.23 -8.82
C ALA A 5 3.01 0.59 -8.80
N GLU A 6 3.73 0.30 -9.89
CA GLU A 6 5.14 0.58 -10.07
C GLU A 6 5.47 2.07 -9.95
N LYS A 7 4.51 2.93 -10.29
CA LYS A 7 4.72 4.38 -10.34
C LYS A 7 4.32 5.10 -9.06
N ILE A 8 3.81 4.39 -8.07
CA ILE A 8 3.41 5.03 -6.81
C ILE A 8 4.64 5.28 -5.96
N SER A 9 4.90 6.56 -5.67
CA SER A 9 6.01 6.96 -4.80
C SER A 9 5.67 6.76 -3.33
N ASP A 10 6.67 6.86 -2.46
CA ASP A 10 6.45 6.75 -1.02
C ASP A 10 5.48 7.79 -0.50
N SER A 11 5.59 9.04 -0.99
CA SER A 11 4.66 10.09 -0.58
C SER A 11 3.25 9.84 -1.09
N GLU A 12 3.13 9.38 -2.32
CA GLU A 12 1.83 9.00 -2.87
C GLU A 12 1.20 7.84 -2.13
N LEU A 13 2.03 6.92 -1.64
CA LEU A 13 1.55 5.79 -0.84
C LEU A 13 0.88 6.26 0.46
N GLU A 14 1.38 7.34 1.06
CA GLU A 14 0.75 7.90 2.26
C GLU A 14 -0.66 8.41 1.97
N VAL A 15 -0.88 8.99 0.80
CA VAL A 15 -2.23 9.37 0.37
C VAL A 15 -3.11 8.12 0.21
N MET A 16 -2.59 7.10 -0.46
CA MET A 16 -3.34 5.85 -0.66
C MET A 16 -3.75 5.23 0.68
N ARG A 17 -2.86 5.27 1.68
CA ARG A 17 -3.16 4.72 3.01
C ARG A 17 -4.37 5.39 3.65
N VAL A 18 -4.47 6.70 3.53
CA VAL A 18 -5.62 7.44 4.06
C VAL A 18 -6.91 6.93 3.42
N LEU A 19 -6.88 6.72 2.11
CA LEU A 19 -8.07 6.28 1.38
C LEU A 19 -8.39 4.80 1.59
N TRP A 20 -7.38 3.97 1.76
CA TRP A 20 -7.60 2.55 2.07
C TRP A 20 -8.18 2.35 3.45
N GLU A 21 -7.85 3.22 4.41
CA GLU A 21 -8.38 3.14 5.76
C GLU A 21 -9.82 3.65 5.85
N ALA A 22 -10.23 4.45 4.88
CA ALA A 22 -11.60 4.94 4.82
C ALA A 22 -12.49 3.91 4.12
N ASP A 23 -13.70 3.72 4.62
CA ASP A 23 -14.64 2.77 4.03
C ASP A 23 -15.47 3.36 2.90
N ALA A 24 -15.23 4.63 2.57
CA ALA A 24 -16.01 5.35 1.57
C ALA A 24 -15.13 6.41 0.90
N PRO A 25 -15.52 6.91 -0.26
CA PRO A 25 -14.80 8.01 -0.88
C PRO A 25 -14.67 9.21 0.04
N LEU A 26 -13.56 9.92 -0.02
CA LEU A 26 -13.28 11.09 0.83
C LEU A 26 -13.17 12.36 -0.02
N PRO A 27 -13.70 13.48 0.49
CA PRO A 27 -13.44 14.78 -0.14
C PRO A 27 -12.00 15.22 0.12
N ILE A 28 -11.51 16.12 -0.71
CA ILE A 28 -10.13 16.60 -0.58
C ILE A 28 -9.85 17.20 0.80
N SER A 29 -10.84 17.86 1.40
CA SER A 29 -10.66 18.47 2.72
C SER A 29 -10.31 17.44 3.79
N ASP A 30 -10.96 16.27 3.76
CA ASP A 30 -10.70 15.22 4.73
C ASP A 30 -9.31 14.60 4.52
N ILE A 31 -8.90 14.44 3.26
CA ILE A 31 -7.56 13.92 2.94
C ILE A 31 -6.50 14.89 3.46
N ARG A 32 -6.69 16.19 3.25
CA ARG A 32 -5.77 17.22 3.72
C ARG A 32 -5.62 17.20 5.23
N VAL A 33 -6.73 17.12 5.95
CA VAL A 33 -6.71 17.09 7.42
C VAL A 33 -5.93 15.87 7.90
N ALA A 34 -6.21 14.70 7.33
CA ALA A 34 -5.53 13.47 7.72
C ALA A 34 -4.02 13.55 7.51
N LEU A 35 -3.58 14.06 6.37
CA LEU A 35 -2.15 14.12 6.05
C LEU A 35 -1.43 15.24 6.78
N GLN A 36 -2.13 16.33 7.10
CA GLN A 36 -1.55 17.34 7.98
C GLN A 36 -1.27 16.75 9.37
N GLN A 37 -2.21 15.98 9.89
CA GLN A 37 -2.05 15.36 11.21
C GLN A 37 -0.97 14.30 11.23
N ARG A 38 -0.89 13.48 10.18
CA ARG A 38 0.06 12.36 10.14
C ARG A 38 1.46 12.77 9.73
N LYS A 39 1.56 13.72 8.80
CA LYS A 39 2.84 14.06 8.15
C LYS A 39 3.20 15.53 8.25
N GLY A 40 2.28 16.39 8.71
CA GLY A 40 2.49 17.83 8.73
C GLY A 40 2.52 18.47 7.34
N TRP A 41 1.91 17.83 6.36
CA TRP A 41 1.94 18.35 4.98
C TRP A 41 1.01 19.53 4.79
N GLU A 42 1.48 20.49 4.00
CA GLU A 42 0.66 21.62 3.58
C GLU A 42 -0.46 21.13 2.64
N PRO A 43 -1.61 21.84 2.62
CA PRO A 43 -2.71 21.46 1.73
C PRO A 43 -2.32 21.35 0.26
N THR A 44 -1.39 22.21 -0.20
CA THR A 44 -0.95 22.18 -1.59
C THR A 44 -0.17 20.92 -1.91
N THR A 45 0.64 20.43 -0.97
CA THR A 45 1.38 19.18 -1.13
C THR A 45 0.42 18.01 -1.32
N THR A 46 -0.57 17.91 -0.46
CA THR A 46 -1.58 16.85 -0.54
C THR A 46 -2.34 16.92 -1.86
N LYS A 47 -2.78 18.11 -2.25
CA LYS A 47 -3.51 18.28 -3.51
C LYS A 47 -2.69 17.82 -4.71
N THR A 48 -1.41 18.18 -4.74
CA THR A 48 -0.53 17.78 -5.84
C THR A 48 -0.42 16.27 -5.94
N LEU A 49 -0.24 15.59 -4.80
CA LEU A 49 -0.11 14.14 -4.77
C LEU A 49 -1.42 13.45 -5.18
N VAL A 50 -2.56 13.97 -4.73
CA VAL A 50 -3.87 13.44 -5.13
C VAL A 50 -4.04 13.56 -6.64
N GLN A 51 -3.69 14.72 -7.22
CA GLN A 51 -3.80 14.92 -8.66
C GLN A 51 -2.91 13.97 -9.44
N ARG A 52 -1.67 13.75 -8.96
CA ARG A 52 -0.76 12.78 -9.59
C ARG A 52 -1.33 11.38 -9.57
N LEU A 53 -1.94 10.98 -8.46
CA LEU A 53 -2.55 9.66 -8.33
C LEU A 53 -3.76 9.51 -9.26
N CYS A 54 -4.54 10.56 -9.43
CA CYS A 54 -5.62 10.55 -10.40
C CYS A 54 -5.10 10.40 -11.83
N ASN A 55 -4.03 11.13 -12.15
CA ASN A 55 -3.41 11.04 -13.49
C ASN A 55 -2.84 9.64 -13.74
N LYS A 56 -2.34 8.99 -12.71
CA LYS A 56 -1.82 7.63 -12.79
C LYS A 56 -2.92 6.58 -12.78
N GLN A 57 -4.16 6.99 -12.61
CA GLN A 57 -5.32 6.10 -12.51
C GLN A 57 -5.30 5.21 -11.26
N ALA A 58 -4.63 5.67 -10.20
CA ALA A 58 -4.67 5.01 -8.91
C ALA A 58 -5.86 5.45 -8.07
N LEU A 59 -6.35 6.66 -8.34
CA LEU A 59 -7.54 7.22 -7.70
C LEU A 59 -8.56 7.63 -8.75
N ALA A 60 -9.82 7.42 -8.44
CA ALA A 60 -10.94 7.98 -9.20
C ALA A 60 -11.42 9.23 -8.50
N GLN A 61 -11.77 10.24 -9.29
CA GLN A 61 -12.34 11.49 -8.84
C GLN A 61 -13.82 11.49 -9.20
N GLU A 62 -14.67 11.68 -8.20
CA GLU A 62 -16.11 11.72 -8.40
C GLU A 62 -16.63 13.09 -8.01
N LYS A 63 -17.33 13.73 -8.92
CA LYS A 63 -17.93 15.03 -8.62
C LYS A 63 -19.29 14.86 -7.95
N ARG A 64 -19.42 15.47 -6.78
CA ARG A 64 -20.68 15.61 -6.05
C ARG A 64 -20.87 17.11 -5.84
N ASN A 65 -21.19 17.56 -4.63
CA ASN A 65 -21.12 18.98 -4.32
C ASN A 65 -19.67 19.48 -4.35
N VAL A 66 -18.71 18.62 -3.94
CA VAL A 66 -17.27 18.80 -4.12
C VAL A 66 -16.72 17.50 -4.69
N PHE A 67 -15.44 17.49 -5.07
CA PHE A 67 -14.82 16.27 -5.57
C PHE A 67 -14.52 15.30 -4.42
N TYR A 68 -14.89 14.04 -4.63
CA TYR A 68 -14.57 12.92 -3.75
C TYR A 68 -13.60 12.01 -4.47
N TYR A 69 -12.79 11.31 -3.70
CA TYR A 69 -11.75 10.43 -4.23
C TYR A 69 -11.87 9.04 -3.63
N ARG A 70 -11.66 8.03 -4.46
CA ARG A 70 -11.64 6.64 -4.03
C ARG A 70 -10.51 5.89 -4.70
N PRO A 71 -9.94 4.85 -4.05
CA PRO A 71 -8.86 4.09 -4.68
C PRO A 71 -9.40 3.19 -5.79
N LEU A 72 -8.63 3.10 -6.87
CA LEU A 72 -8.90 2.19 -7.99
C LEU A 72 -8.11 0.89 -7.87
N ILE A 73 -7.13 0.85 -6.97
CA ILE A 73 -6.38 -0.36 -6.65
C ILE A 73 -6.52 -0.59 -5.14
N SER A 74 -6.81 -1.83 -4.74
CA SER A 74 -6.95 -2.14 -3.32
C SER A 74 -5.60 -2.23 -2.65
N GLN A 75 -5.60 -2.14 -1.32
CA GLN A 75 -4.38 -2.30 -0.54
C GLN A 75 -3.78 -3.69 -0.76
N GLU A 76 -4.62 -4.71 -0.78
CA GLU A 76 -4.20 -6.09 -0.98
C GLU A 76 -3.55 -6.29 -2.36
N GLU A 77 -4.17 -5.71 -3.39
CA GLU A 77 -3.61 -5.76 -4.75
C GLU A 77 -2.25 -5.09 -4.81
N TYR A 78 -2.12 -3.91 -4.19
CA TYR A 78 -0.86 -3.19 -4.18
C TYR A 78 0.22 -3.97 -3.42
N GLN A 79 -0.12 -4.51 -2.25
CA GLN A 79 0.81 -5.28 -1.45
C GLN A 79 1.30 -6.52 -2.19
N ALA A 80 0.39 -7.24 -2.86
CA ALA A 80 0.76 -8.41 -3.64
C ALA A 80 1.73 -8.06 -4.76
N TRP A 81 1.43 -6.97 -5.48
CA TRP A 81 2.31 -6.51 -6.55
C TRP A 81 3.68 -6.12 -5.99
N ALA A 82 3.71 -5.35 -4.90
CA ALA A 82 4.96 -4.87 -4.32
C ALA A 82 5.83 -6.02 -3.81
N THR A 83 5.19 -7.03 -3.21
CA THR A 83 5.91 -8.21 -2.75
C THR A 83 6.55 -8.96 -3.91
N ASN A 84 5.80 -9.17 -5.00
CA ASN A 84 6.34 -9.83 -6.19
C ASN A 84 7.49 -9.03 -6.80
N ASP A 85 7.34 -7.72 -6.87
CA ASP A 85 8.37 -6.84 -7.39
C ASP A 85 9.65 -6.92 -6.56
N LEU A 86 9.51 -6.90 -5.25
CA LEU A 86 10.64 -7.05 -4.33
C LEU A 86 11.39 -8.37 -4.55
N ILE A 87 10.65 -9.47 -4.67
CA ILE A 87 11.23 -10.79 -4.89
C ILE A 87 12.03 -10.81 -6.20
N HIS A 88 11.44 -10.25 -7.27
CA HIS A 88 12.12 -10.22 -8.57
C HIS A 88 13.35 -9.33 -8.56
N ARG A 89 13.24 -8.13 -8.00
CA ARG A 89 14.34 -7.16 -8.03
C ARG A 89 15.50 -7.53 -7.12
N LEU A 90 15.21 -8.02 -5.92
CA LEU A 90 16.25 -8.25 -4.91
C LEU A 90 16.65 -9.71 -4.76
N TYR A 91 15.75 -10.63 -5.03
CA TYR A 91 15.98 -12.05 -4.77
C TYR A 91 15.86 -12.91 -6.02
N ARG A 92 15.95 -12.31 -7.20
CA ARG A 92 15.96 -13.00 -8.49
C ARG A 92 14.83 -14.02 -8.65
N GLY A 93 13.66 -13.68 -8.12
CA GLY A 93 12.48 -14.55 -8.19
C GLY A 93 12.38 -15.58 -7.08
N SER A 94 13.31 -15.58 -6.12
CA SER A 94 13.30 -16.57 -5.05
C SER A 94 12.58 -16.06 -3.81
N ALA A 95 11.33 -16.46 -3.65
CA ALA A 95 10.59 -16.18 -2.42
C ALA A 95 11.26 -16.82 -1.20
N ARG A 96 11.86 -18.00 -1.38
CA ARG A 96 12.58 -18.67 -0.31
C ARG A 96 13.70 -17.79 0.24
N ASN A 97 14.45 -17.12 -0.64
CA ASN A 97 15.55 -16.27 -0.21
C ASN A 97 15.04 -15.04 0.55
N LEU A 98 13.90 -14.49 0.15
CA LEU A 98 13.27 -13.42 0.92
C LEU A 98 12.91 -13.88 2.33
N VAL A 99 12.29 -15.06 2.44
CA VAL A 99 11.91 -15.61 3.76
C VAL A 99 13.16 -15.83 4.61
N ALA A 100 14.22 -16.39 4.02
CA ALA A 100 15.49 -16.61 4.74
C ALA A 100 16.07 -15.29 5.25
N ALA A 101 16.01 -14.24 4.43
CA ALA A 101 16.50 -12.91 4.83
C ALA A 101 15.71 -12.38 6.03
N LEU A 102 14.40 -12.57 6.05
CA LEU A 102 13.57 -12.15 7.16
C LEU A 102 13.89 -12.92 8.44
N VAL A 103 14.12 -14.22 8.33
CA VAL A 103 14.50 -15.05 9.49
C VAL A 103 15.82 -14.58 10.10
N HIS A 104 16.79 -14.20 9.26
CA HIS A 104 18.12 -13.77 9.72
C HIS A 104 18.17 -12.30 10.14
N SER A 105 17.13 -11.52 9.90
CA SER A 105 17.16 -10.07 10.10
C SER A 105 16.70 -9.62 11.49
N ASP A 106 16.35 -10.54 12.38
CA ASP A 106 15.79 -10.25 13.72
C ASP A 106 14.45 -9.49 13.66
N LYS A 107 13.80 -9.48 12.51
CA LYS A 107 12.50 -8.82 12.37
C LYS A 107 11.34 -9.72 12.77
N LEU A 108 11.59 -11.03 12.87
CA LEU A 108 10.57 -11.99 13.28
C LEU A 108 10.82 -12.42 14.72
N SER A 109 9.80 -12.27 15.56
CA SER A 109 9.83 -12.73 16.94
C SER A 109 9.62 -14.25 16.98
N ASN A 110 9.86 -14.85 18.16
CA ASN A 110 9.56 -16.26 18.35
C ASN A 110 8.07 -16.55 18.14
N ASP A 111 7.20 -15.63 18.56
CA ASP A 111 5.77 -15.77 18.35
C ASP A 111 5.42 -15.71 16.86
N ASP A 112 6.05 -14.79 16.12
CA ASP A 112 5.87 -14.72 14.66
C ASP A 112 6.25 -16.03 13.99
N LEU A 113 7.41 -16.57 14.37
CA LEU A 113 7.90 -17.83 13.81
C LEU A 113 6.94 -18.98 14.10
N GLN A 114 6.36 -19.01 15.30
CA GLN A 114 5.41 -20.04 15.67
C GLN A 114 4.12 -19.93 14.84
N GLU A 115 3.61 -18.73 14.66
CA GLU A 115 2.43 -18.52 13.82
C GLU A 115 2.67 -18.93 12.37
N LEU A 116 3.84 -18.56 11.83
CA LEU A 116 4.18 -18.94 10.46
C LEU A 116 4.30 -20.46 10.31
N ARG A 117 4.86 -21.12 11.31
CA ARG A 117 4.96 -22.57 11.32
C ARG A 117 3.58 -23.22 11.28
N ASP A 118 2.62 -22.63 12.00
CA ASP A 118 1.26 -23.13 12.01
C ASP A 118 0.58 -22.99 10.65
N TYR A 119 0.85 -21.94 9.90
CA TYR A 119 0.37 -21.80 8.52
C TYR A 119 0.84 -22.97 7.65
N PHE A 120 2.12 -23.31 7.74
CA PHE A 120 2.67 -24.40 6.95
C PHE A 120 2.03 -25.74 7.32
N LYS A 121 1.76 -25.96 8.59
CA LYS A 121 1.10 -27.20 9.04
C LYS A 121 -0.30 -27.33 8.48
N VAL A 122 -1.05 -26.22 8.46
CA VAL A 122 -2.42 -26.21 7.94
C VAL A 122 -2.42 -26.55 6.44
N GLU A 123 -1.47 -26.02 5.67
CA GLU A 123 -1.37 -26.28 4.25
C GLU A 123 -0.92 -27.71 3.93
N ASP A 124 -0.13 -28.30 4.81
CA ASP A 124 0.38 -29.67 4.62
C ASP A 124 -0.67 -30.73 4.94
N GLU A 125 -1.76 -30.38 5.64
CA GLU A 125 -2.80 -31.33 5.94
C GLU A 125 -3.67 -31.62 4.72
N PRO A 126 -3.91 -32.89 4.37
CA PRO A 126 -4.72 -33.26 3.21
C PRO A 126 -6.20 -32.93 3.38
#